data_97dc29ac6c0e337410e3333a10963686
#
_entry.id   97dc29ac6c0e337410e3333a10963686
#
_cell.length_a   1.000
_cell.length_b   1.000
_cell.length_c   1.000
_cell.angle_alpha   90.00
_cell.angle_beta   90.00
_cell.angle_gamma   90.00
#
_symmetry.space_group_name_H-M   'P 1'
#
loop_
_entity.id
_entity.type
_entity.pdbx_description
1 polymer ?
#
loop_
_entity_poly.entity_id
_entity_poly.type
_entity_poly.pdbx_seq_one_letter_code
_entity_poly.pdbx_strand_id
1 'polypeptide(L)'
;MMPRIVYLATADARGHLMRAQLLVHALRAAGAQVDVLTTSDAGQAFLAAFDIDAAVLSRHYAVQFDERQNMLRDATDRNVAHYVFRPTRMLRDIARLRAIVRDADLVVNDSFHPALLFMGAMPGWRRRIVHVYGGSLRRALTENFDARLPRALARAFARIVDWQIDSARCCIEHDFAYDAADDVRRSCAHYRLPTPVPIVAGQPASEPAVAAIYLNPHFRDIALADALSAGMRDAGLATHRVGEGYAGHDGWTGVDADWVTRAAHAPLIVSAPGMAALSIARVYHRPILLVQSDQPEQASNAARAARLQLVHRVVTWRGDAGAFRQEVGQAAAELMRHPGTQAGTIAGREHARARVDAWTSRLLALRPHAKVADAETRCEAPAPR
;
A
#
# COMPACT_ATOMS: atom_id res chain seq x y z
N MET A 1 -8.41 -26.40 -15.05
CA MET A 1 -9.48 -25.57 -14.53
C MET A 1 -8.93 -24.20 -14.22
N MET A 2 -9.54 -23.11 -14.69
CA MET A 2 -9.11 -21.75 -14.38
C MET A 2 -9.24 -21.49 -12.88
N PRO A 3 -8.20 -20.97 -12.21
CA PRO A 3 -8.29 -20.66 -10.78
C PRO A 3 -9.21 -19.48 -10.54
N ARG A 4 -10.11 -19.60 -9.57
CA ARG A 4 -10.99 -18.51 -9.15
C ARG A 4 -10.48 -17.87 -7.88
N ILE A 5 -10.14 -16.60 -7.94
CA ILE A 5 -9.58 -15.80 -6.85
C ILE A 5 -10.56 -14.69 -6.50
N VAL A 6 -10.89 -14.51 -5.22
CA VAL A 6 -11.57 -13.32 -4.73
C VAL A 6 -10.52 -12.40 -4.10
N TYR A 7 -10.44 -11.17 -4.57
CA TYR A 7 -9.50 -10.17 -4.07
C TYR A 7 -10.25 -9.04 -3.38
N LEU A 8 -10.13 -8.92 -2.06
CA LEU A 8 -10.68 -7.81 -1.30
C LEU A 8 -9.58 -6.78 -1.04
N ALA A 9 -9.71 -5.60 -1.64
CA ALA A 9 -8.87 -4.43 -1.39
C ALA A 9 -9.62 -3.43 -0.52
N THR A 10 -9.08 -3.15 0.69
CA THR A 10 -9.62 -2.05 1.50
C THR A 10 -9.29 -0.71 0.85
N ALA A 11 -10.22 0.25 0.95
CA ALA A 11 -10.09 1.55 0.29
C ALA A 11 -9.54 2.64 1.24
N ASP A 12 -9.02 2.23 2.39
CA ASP A 12 -8.56 3.16 3.43
C ASP A 12 -7.32 3.96 3.01
N ALA A 13 -6.50 3.37 2.14
CA ALA A 13 -5.34 4.04 1.57
C ALA A 13 -5.16 3.67 0.08
N ARG A 14 -4.75 4.63 -0.73
CA ARG A 14 -4.53 4.43 -2.18
C ARG A 14 -3.51 3.33 -2.50
N GLY A 15 -2.55 3.10 -1.60
CA GLY A 15 -1.55 2.05 -1.77
C GLY A 15 -2.14 0.63 -1.88
N HIS A 16 -3.25 0.36 -1.19
CA HIS A 16 -3.96 -0.93 -1.27
C HIS A 16 -4.65 -1.11 -2.62
N LEU A 17 -5.32 -0.05 -3.09
CA LEU A 17 -6.01 -0.06 -4.39
C LEU A 17 -5.02 -0.17 -5.55
N MET A 18 -3.88 0.53 -5.49
CA MET A 18 -2.81 0.40 -6.49
C MET A 18 -2.22 -1.00 -6.52
N ARG A 19 -1.99 -1.62 -5.36
CA ARG A 19 -1.53 -3.01 -5.30
C ARG A 19 -2.57 -3.96 -5.90
N ALA A 20 -3.84 -3.79 -5.54
CA ALA A 20 -4.94 -4.59 -6.08
C ALA A 20 -4.99 -4.49 -7.62
N GLN A 21 -4.95 -3.28 -8.16
CA GLN A 21 -4.93 -3.06 -9.60
C GLN A 21 -3.83 -3.84 -10.30
N LEU A 22 -2.59 -3.75 -9.80
CA LEU A 22 -1.44 -4.46 -10.39
C LEU A 22 -1.60 -5.97 -10.32
N LEU A 23 -1.95 -6.49 -9.15
CA LEU A 23 -2.02 -7.93 -8.93
C LEU A 23 -3.23 -8.56 -9.62
N VAL A 24 -4.38 -7.87 -9.69
CA VAL A 24 -5.56 -8.34 -10.42
C VAL A 24 -5.24 -8.48 -11.92
N HIS A 25 -4.62 -7.48 -12.53
CA HIS A 25 -4.23 -7.56 -13.95
C HIS A 25 -3.22 -8.69 -14.19
N ALA A 26 -2.19 -8.81 -13.33
CA ALA A 26 -1.19 -9.86 -13.47
C ALA A 26 -1.78 -11.26 -13.28
N LEU A 27 -2.67 -11.46 -12.31
CA LEU A 27 -3.35 -12.73 -12.08
C LEU A 27 -4.29 -13.09 -13.25
N ARG A 28 -5.03 -12.12 -13.79
CA ARG A 28 -5.88 -12.33 -14.98
C ARG A 28 -5.02 -12.68 -16.20
N ALA A 29 -3.91 -11.98 -16.43
CA ALA A 29 -2.97 -12.30 -17.50
C ALA A 29 -2.35 -13.70 -17.36
N ALA A 30 -2.18 -14.17 -16.12
CA ALA A 30 -1.73 -15.54 -15.82
C ALA A 30 -2.86 -16.60 -15.87
N GLY A 31 -4.04 -16.24 -16.38
CA GLY A 31 -5.17 -17.16 -16.61
C GLY A 31 -6.04 -17.41 -15.37
N ALA A 32 -6.03 -16.55 -14.38
CA ALA A 32 -6.95 -16.62 -13.24
C ALA A 32 -8.24 -15.81 -13.50
N GLN A 33 -9.37 -16.33 -13.05
CA GLN A 33 -10.57 -15.52 -12.87
C GLN A 33 -10.47 -14.78 -11.55
N VAL A 34 -10.54 -13.45 -11.57
CA VAL A 34 -10.41 -12.64 -10.36
C VAL A 34 -11.64 -11.77 -10.17
N ASP A 35 -12.41 -12.06 -9.13
CA ASP A 35 -13.52 -11.25 -8.64
C ASP A 35 -13.00 -10.26 -7.61
N VAL A 36 -13.29 -8.96 -7.79
CA VAL A 36 -12.73 -7.91 -6.95
C VAL A 36 -13.79 -7.29 -6.05
N LEU A 37 -13.43 -7.12 -4.78
CA LEU A 37 -14.24 -6.44 -3.78
C LEU A 37 -13.48 -5.26 -3.21
N THR A 38 -14.21 -4.22 -2.82
CA THR A 38 -13.66 -3.06 -2.12
C THR A 38 -14.58 -2.60 -0.98
N THR A 39 -14.18 -1.58 -0.24
CA THR A 39 -14.87 -1.11 0.96
C THR A 39 -15.44 0.30 0.83
N SER A 40 -15.37 0.93 -0.34
CA SER A 40 -15.96 2.25 -0.58
C SER A 40 -16.28 2.51 -2.04
N ASP A 41 -17.20 3.44 -2.28
CA ASP A 41 -17.54 3.93 -3.61
C ASP A 41 -16.32 4.60 -4.29
N ALA A 42 -15.49 5.31 -3.51
CA ALA A 42 -14.24 5.90 -4.01
C ALA A 42 -13.21 4.83 -4.42
N GLY A 43 -13.14 3.71 -3.68
CA GLY A 43 -12.32 2.56 -4.06
C GLY A 43 -12.81 1.89 -5.33
N GLN A 44 -14.12 1.76 -5.49
CA GLN A 44 -14.75 1.26 -6.72
C GLN A 44 -14.42 2.16 -7.92
N ALA A 45 -14.63 3.48 -7.78
CA ALA A 45 -14.32 4.44 -8.83
C ALA A 45 -12.83 4.42 -9.22
N PHE A 46 -11.94 4.30 -8.23
CA PHE A 46 -10.50 4.17 -8.49
C PHE A 46 -10.18 2.91 -9.32
N LEU A 47 -10.71 1.76 -8.95
CA LEU A 47 -10.46 0.51 -9.66
C LEU A 47 -11.09 0.49 -11.05
N ALA A 48 -12.25 1.14 -11.22
CA ALA A 48 -12.91 1.30 -12.52
C ALA A 48 -12.07 2.11 -13.52
N ALA A 49 -11.28 3.08 -13.04
CA ALA A 49 -10.32 3.82 -13.88
C ALA A 49 -9.20 2.96 -14.47
N PHE A 50 -9.04 1.72 -13.97
CA PHE A 50 -8.11 0.71 -14.48
C PHE A 50 -8.84 -0.53 -15.04
N ASP A 51 -10.05 -0.38 -15.55
CA ASP A 51 -10.86 -1.47 -16.14
C ASP A 51 -11.10 -2.65 -15.19
N ILE A 52 -11.19 -2.37 -13.89
CA ILE A 52 -11.50 -3.37 -12.88
C ILE A 52 -12.88 -3.08 -12.30
N ASP A 53 -13.83 -3.95 -12.64
CA ASP A 53 -15.13 -3.97 -11.96
C ASP A 53 -14.97 -4.54 -10.56
N ALA A 54 -15.32 -3.74 -9.55
CA ALA A 54 -15.19 -4.09 -8.15
C ALA A 54 -16.49 -3.83 -7.41
N ALA A 55 -17.03 -4.84 -6.74
CA ALA A 55 -18.24 -4.68 -5.94
C ALA A 55 -17.89 -4.11 -4.55
N VAL A 56 -18.71 -3.19 -4.04
CA VAL A 56 -18.58 -2.68 -2.68
C VAL A 56 -19.21 -3.68 -1.71
N LEU A 57 -18.38 -4.34 -0.91
CA LEU A 57 -18.83 -5.32 0.09
C LEU A 57 -19.63 -4.63 1.20
N SER A 58 -19.03 -3.66 1.83
CA SER A 58 -19.61 -2.77 2.82
C SER A 58 -18.77 -1.52 2.94
N ARG A 59 -19.37 -0.41 3.39
CA ARG A 59 -18.60 0.78 3.73
C ARG A 59 -17.81 0.50 5.01
N HIS A 60 -16.51 0.41 4.87
CA HIS A 60 -15.58 0.22 5.98
C HIS A 60 -15.44 1.52 6.81
N TYR A 61 -14.82 1.43 7.98
CA TYR A 61 -14.45 2.64 8.72
C TYR A 61 -13.45 3.45 7.89
N ALA A 62 -13.69 4.76 7.80
CA ALA A 62 -12.73 5.66 7.19
C ALA A 62 -11.78 6.19 8.27
N VAL A 63 -10.49 6.25 7.95
CA VAL A 63 -9.52 7.01 8.73
C VAL A 63 -9.93 8.46 8.71
N GLN A 64 -10.00 9.11 9.88
CA GLN A 64 -10.37 10.53 10.01
C GLN A 64 -9.10 11.37 10.10
N PHE A 65 -9.13 12.54 9.46
CA PHE A 65 -8.02 13.49 9.46
C PHE A 65 -8.52 14.86 9.90
N ASP A 66 -7.68 15.63 10.59
CA ASP A 66 -7.94 17.02 10.93
C ASP A 66 -7.67 17.96 9.73
N GLU A 67 -7.93 19.26 9.93
CA GLU A 67 -7.67 20.29 8.93
C GLU A 67 -6.18 20.41 8.58
N ARG A 68 -5.29 20.00 9.47
CA ARG A 68 -3.82 19.99 9.28
C ARG A 68 -3.29 18.67 8.70
N GLN A 69 -4.19 17.80 8.25
CA GLN A 69 -3.87 16.50 7.64
C GLN A 69 -3.30 15.46 8.61
N ASN A 70 -3.42 15.67 9.93
CA ASN A 70 -3.04 14.69 10.92
C ASN A 70 -4.18 13.69 11.13
N MET A 71 -3.84 12.43 11.27
CA MET A 71 -4.82 11.40 11.58
C MET A 71 -5.44 11.63 12.95
N LEU A 72 -6.76 11.85 12.97
CA LEU A 72 -7.55 11.91 14.20
C LEU A 72 -7.69 10.50 14.77
N ARG A 73 -6.71 10.10 15.60
CA ARG A 73 -6.66 8.75 16.20
C ARG A 73 -7.96 8.41 16.92
N ASP A 74 -8.45 9.31 17.80
CA ASP A 74 -9.66 9.06 18.58
C ASP A 74 -10.92 8.92 17.73
N ALA A 75 -11.03 9.65 16.63
CA ALA A 75 -12.15 9.51 15.70
C ALA A 75 -12.04 8.23 14.87
N THR A 76 -10.83 7.90 14.42
CA THR A 76 -10.54 6.66 13.69
C THR A 76 -10.81 5.46 14.59
N ASP A 77 -10.34 5.47 15.83
CA ASP A 77 -10.52 4.37 16.77
C ASP A 77 -11.97 4.18 17.20
N ARG A 78 -12.74 5.28 17.33
CA ARG A 78 -14.20 5.18 17.53
C ARG A 78 -14.89 4.49 16.35
N ASN A 79 -14.46 4.76 15.12
CA ASN A 79 -14.99 4.09 13.93
C ASN A 79 -14.62 2.60 13.91
N VAL A 80 -13.38 2.25 14.27
CA VAL A 80 -12.92 0.86 14.41
C VAL A 80 -13.70 0.16 15.53
N ALA A 81 -13.80 0.78 16.70
CA ALA A 81 -14.57 0.25 17.80
C ALA A 81 -16.05 0.06 17.44
N HIS A 82 -16.65 1.02 16.72
CA HIS A 82 -18.02 0.92 16.24
C HIS A 82 -18.23 -0.26 15.27
N TYR A 83 -17.24 -0.61 14.47
CA TYR A 83 -17.32 -1.79 13.61
C TYR A 83 -17.15 -3.08 14.42
N VAL A 84 -16.15 -3.15 15.28
CA VAL A 84 -15.84 -4.32 16.11
C VAL A 84 -16.94 -4.62 17.12
N PHE A 85 -17.50 -3.59 17.76
CA PHE A 85 -18.56 -3.72 18.78
C PHE A 85 -19.99 -3.73 18.20
N ARG A 86 -20.14 -3.67 16.85
CA ARG A 86 -21.41 -3.92 16.17
C ARG A 86 -21.37 -5.25 15.43
N PRO A 87 -21.53 -6.38 16.11
CA PRO A 87 -21.42 -7.72 15.54
C PRO A 87 -22.38 -7.94 14.37
N THR A 88 -23.51 -7.23 14.33
CA THR A 88 -24.49 -7.32 13.24
C THR A 88 -23.94 -6.89 11.88
N ARG A 89 -23.03 -5.89 11.83
CA ARG A 89 -22.34 -5.49 10.56
C ARG A 89 -21.38 -6.57 10.12
N MET A 90 -20.52 -7.03 11.01
CA MET A 90 -19.55 -8.06 10.72
C MET A 90 -20.25 -9.37 10.28
N LEU A 91 -21.33 -9.78 10.95
CA LEU A 91 -22.11 -10.96 10.60
C LEU A 91 -22.77 -10.82 9.21
N ARG A 92 -23.25 -9.61 8.86
CA ARG A 92 -23.79 -9.33 7.53
C ARG A 92 -22.71 -9.45 6.46
N ASP A 93 -21.52 -8.91 6.70
CA ASP A 93 -20.38 -8.99 5.78
C ASP A 93 -19.92 -10.44 5.63
N ILE A 94 -19.85 -11.20 6.71
CA ILE A 94 -19.57 -12.63 6.68
C ILE A 94 -20.63 -13.39 5.84
N ALA A 95 -21.90 -13.08 6.03
CA ALA A 95 -22.98 -13.74 5.27
C ALA A 95 -22.85 -13.46 3.76
N ARG A 96 -22.57 -12.20 3.37
CA ARG A 96 -22.32 -11.81 1.98
C ARG A 96 -21.06 -12.50 1.42
N LEU A 97 -19.96 -12.44 2.16
CA LEU A 97 -18.71 -13.08 1.77
C LEU A 97 -18.86 -14.58 1.59
N ARG A 98 -19.59 -15.28 2.47
CA ARG A 98 -19.84 -16.74 2.33
C ARG A 98 -20.43 -17.10 0.99
N ALA A 99 -21.34 -16.30 0.46
CA ALA A 99 -21.92 -16.54 -0.86
C ALA A 99 -20.90 -16.32 -1.99
N ILE A 100 -20.12 -15.21 -1.90
CA ILE A 100 -19.16 -14.82 -2.93
C ILE A 100 -17.96 -15.79 -2.98
N VAL A 101 -17.43 -16.19 -1.81
CA VAL A 101 -16.21 -17.00 -1.71
C VAL A 101 -16.46 -18.51 -1.73
N ARG A 102 -17.73 -18.96 -1.90
CA ARG A 102 -18.09 -20.38 -1.86
C ARG A 102 -17.26 -21.21 -2.82
N ASP A 103 -17.13 -20.74 -4.05
CA ASP A 103 -16.45 -21.44 -5.15
C ASP A 103 -15.07 -20.89 -5.45
N ALA A 104 -14.53 -20.00 -4.58
CA ALA A 104 -13.20 -19.46 -4.74
C ALA A 104 -12.14 -20.48 -4.29
N ASP A 105 -11.08 -20.61 -5.09
CA ASP A 105 -9.89 -21.37 -4.73
C ASP A 105 -9.03 -20.61 -3.71
N LEU A 106 -8.98 -19.28 -3.82
CA LEU A 106 -8.21 -18.40 -2.96
C LEU A 106 -8.97 -17.11 -2.68
N VAL A 107 -8.83 -16.59 -1.46
CA VAL A 107 -9.38 -15.30 -1.03
C VAL A 107 -8.25 -14.45 -0.48
N VAL A 108 -7.96 -13.36 -1.16
CA VAL A 108 -6.94 -12.40 -0.74
C VAL A 108 -7.60 -11.31 0.09
N ASN A 109 -7.19 -11.21 1.36
CA ASN A 109 -7.60 -10.16 2.29
C ASN A 109 -6.50 -9.10 2.37
N ASP A 110 -6.59 -8.09 1.53
CA ASP A 110 -5.61 -7.02 1.49
C ASP A 110 -5.95 -5.95 2.53
N SER A 111 -5.05 -5.83 3.51
CA SER A 111 -5.11 -4.91 4.64
C SER A 111 -6.14 -5.25 5.72
N PHE A 112 -6.36 -6.55 5.97
CA PHE A 112 -7.05 -7.04 7.15
C PHE A 112 -8.52 -6.61 7.31
N HIS A 113 -9.35 -6.82 6.29
CA HIS A 113 -10.79 -6.68 6.51
C HIS A 113 -11.26 -7.60 7.65
N PRO A 114 -11.94 -7.07 8.70
CA PRO A 114 -12.23 -7.83 9.92
C PRO A 114 -13.06 -9.11 9.70
N ALA A 115 -14.04 -9.08 8.79
CA ALA A 115 -14.83 -10.26 8.47
C ALA A 115 -13.96 -11.40 7.89
N LEU A 116 -12.98 -11.08 7.04
CA LEU A 116 -12.04 -12.06 6.50
C LEU A 116 -10.97 -12.49 7.52
N LEU A 117 -10.59 -11.62 8.48
CA LEU A 117 -9.78 -12.04 9.63
C LEU A 117 -10.51 -13.12 10.43
N PHE A 118 -11.78 -12.88 10.76
CA PHE A 118 -12.60 -13.85 11.48
C PHE A 118 -12.76 -15.16 10.70
N MET A 119 -13.14 -15.07 9.42
CA MET A 119 -13.29 -16.24 8.56
C MET A 119 -11.96 -17.02 8.40
N GLY A 120 -10.82 -16.32 8.35
CA GLY A 120 -9.48 -16.92 8.28
C GLY A 120 -9.11 -17.78 9.48
N ALA A 121 -9.71 -17.53 10.64
CA ALA A 121 -9.58 -18.37 11.83
C ALA A 121 -10.54 -19.58 11.84
N MET A 122 -11.56 -19.61 10.97
CA MET A 122 -12.55 -20.69 10.95
C MET A 122 -12.09 -21.90 10.12
N PRO A 123 -12.22 -23.14 10.61
CA PRO A 123 -11.72 -24.36 9.92
C PRO A 123 -12.19 -24.51 8.47
N GLY A 124 -13.45 -24.13 8.16
CA GLY A 124 -14.03 -24.24 6.82
C GLY A 124 -13.47 -23.27 5.78
N TRP A 125 -12.85 -22.14 6.23
CA TRP A 125 -12.40 -21.06 5.36
C TRP A 125 -10.89 -20.81 5.39
N ARG A 126 -10.22 -21.11 6.53
CA ARG A 126 -8.81 -20.83 6.75
C ARG A 126 -7.88 -21.31 5.63
N ARG A 127 -8.21 -22.43 4.97
CA ARG A 127 -7.40 -23.01 3.90
C ARG A 127 -7.41 -22.21 2.60
N ARG A 128 -8.26 -21.20 2.47
CA ARG A 128 -8.44 -20.39 1.26
C ARG A 128 -8.04 -18.93 1.47
N ILE A 129 -7.98 -18.45 2.72
CA ILE A 129 -7.74 -17.04 3.03
C ILE A 129 -6.26 -16.78 3.17
N VAL A 130 -5.79 -15.76 2.45
CA VAL A 130 -4.44 -15.20 2.50
C VAL A 130 -4.54 -13.77 2.96
N HIS A 131 -3.83 -13.42 4.02
CA HIS A 131 -3.72 -12.04 4.48
C HIS A 131 -2.52 -11.36 3.84
N VAL A 132 -2.76 -10.17 3.28
CA VAL A 132 -1.73 -9.30 2.70
C VAL A 132 -1.67 -8.01 3.50
N TYR A 133 -0.49 -7.59 3.95
CA TYR A 133 -0.35 -6.39 4.78
C TYR A 133 1.06 -5.77 4.70
N GLY A 134 1.13 -4.46 4.90
CA GLY A 134 2.40 -3.76 5.07
C GLY A 134 3.05 -4.08 6.42
N GLY A 135 4.37 -4.11 6.48
CA GLY A 135 5.12 -4.50 7.69
C GLY A 135 4.80 -3.69 8.95
N SER A 136 4.29 -2.46 8.81
CA SER A 136 3.84 -1.61 9.93
C SER A 136 2.43 -1.95 10.43
N LEU A 137 1.56 -2.50 9.57
CA LEU A 137 0.13 -2.64 9.87
C LEU A 137 -0.15 -3.66 10.98
N ARG A 138 0.52 -4.81 10.97
CA ARG A 138 0.36 -5.82 12.02
C ARG A 138 0.73 -5.25 13.40
N ARG A 139 1.85 -4.51 13.47
CA ARG A 139 2.29 -3.84 14.69
C ARG A 139 1.27 -2.80 15.15
N ALA A 140 0.79 -1.97 14.23
CA ALA A 140 -0.22 -0.96 14.54
C ALA A 140 -1.51 -1.57 15.12
N LEU A 141 -1.98 -2.71 14.61
CA LEU A 141 -3.15 -3.41 15.13
C LEU A 141 -2.96 -3.97 16.54
N THR A 142 -1.76 -4.40 16.88
CA THR A 142 -1.47 -5.00 18.20
C THR A 142 -1.11 -3.95 19.26
N GLU A 143 -0.45 -2.85 18.87
CA GLU A 143 0.04 -1.82 19.79
C GLU A 143 -0.97 -0.67 20.02
N ASN A 144 -1.93 -0.44 19.12
CA ASN A 144 -2.88 0.68 19.24
C ASN A 144 -3.77 0.64 20.48
N PHE A 145 -3.90 -0.49 21.15
CA PHE A 145 -4.74 -0.66 22.32
C PHE A 145 -3.96 -0.63 23.65
N ASP A 146 -2.63 -0.61 23.63
CA ASP A 146 -1.80 -0.70 24.84
C ASP A 146 -1.97 0.50 25.78
N ALA A 147 -2.33 1.68 25.26
CA ALA A 147 -2.56 2.88 26.08
C ALA A 147 -4.03 3.12 26.45
N ARG A 148 -4.98 2.33 25.91
CA ARG A 148 -6.43 2.61 25.97
C ARG A 148 -7.26 1.55 26.68
N LEU A 149 -6.75 0.33 26.74
CA LEU A 149 -7.35 -0.76 27.47
C LEU A 149 -6.49 -1.12 28.69
N PRO A 150 -7.09 -1.65 29.75
CA PRO A 150 -6.32 -2.30 30.81
C PRO A 150 -5.33 -3.31 30.20
N ARG A 151 -4.10 -3.31 30.66
CA ARG A 151 -2.99 -4.09 30.07
C ARG A 151 -3.32 -5.58 29.80
N ALA A 152 -4.17 -6.17 30.65
CA ALA A 152 -4.60 -7.56 30.47
C ALA A 152 -5.52 -7.71 29.25
N LEU A 153 -6.46 -6.77 29.06
CA LEU A 153 -7.39 -6.77 27.92
C LEU A 153 -6.68 -6.43 26.61
N ALA A 154 -5.76 -5.46 26.63
CA ALA A 154 -4.93 -5.13 25.45
C ALA A 154 -4.13 -6.35 24.98
N ARG A 155 -3.47 -7.07 25.92
CA ARG A 155 -2.74 -8.31 25.63
C ARG A 155 -3.64 -9.43 25.13
N ALA A 156 -4.82 -9.61 25.71
CA ALA A 156 -5.77 -10.62 25.25
C ALA A 156 -6.25 -10.30 23.82
N PHE A 157 -6.57 -9.04 23.55
CA PHE A 157 -6.98 -8.58 22.21
C PHE A 157 -5.86 -8.80 21.20
N ALA A 158 -4.64 -8.38 21.49
CA ALA A 158 -3.49 -8.58 20.62
C ALA A 158 -3.28 -10.07 20.29
N ARG A 159 -3.37 -10.97 21.29
CA ARG A 159 -3.28 -12.42 21.08
C ARG A 159 -4.38 -12.97 20.19
N ILE A 160 -5.62 -12.46 20.33
CA ILE A 160 -6.76 -12.88 19.49
C ILE A 160 -6.51 -12.44 18.04
N VAL A 161 -6.06 -11.21 17.83
CA VAL A 161 -5.75 -10.69 16.49
C VAL A 161 -4.60 -11.47 15.86
N ASP A 162 -3.52 -11.69 16.59
CA ASP A 162 -2.38 -12.49 16.13
C ASP A 162 -2.81 -13.92 15.78
N TRP A 163 -3.61 -14.54 16.63
CA TRP A 163 -4.16 -15.86 16.35
C TRP A 163 -5.04 -15.89 15.10
N GLN A 164 -5.89 -14.87 14.88
CA GLN A 164 -6.71 -14.77 13.67
C GLN A 164 -5.84 -14.63 12.41
N ILE A 165 -4.80 -13.80 12.47
CA ILE A 165 -3.86 -13.61 11.38
C ILE A 165 -3.12 -14.93 11.09
N ASP A 166 -2.57 -15.57 12.11
CA ASP A 166 -1.72 -16.75 11.97
C ASP A 166 -2.52 -18.05 11.68
N SER A 167 -3.84 -18.03 11.87
CA SER A 167 -4.73 -19.16 11.57
C SER A 167 -5.09 -19.28 10.09
N ALA A 168 -4.93 -18.23 9.30
CA ALA A 168 -5.20 -18.25 7.86
C ALA A 168 -4.23 -19.20 7.13
N ARG A 169 -4.52 -19.49 5.84
CA ARG A 169 -3.65 -20.31 5.01
C ARG A 169 -2.24 -19.77 4.94
N CYS A 170 -2.14 -18.45 4.82
CA CYS A 170 -0.85 -17.78 4.65
C CYS A 170 -0.98 -16.29 4.96
N CYS A 171 0.13 -15.71 5.38
CA CYS A 171 0.33 -14.28 5.50
C CYS A 171 1.43 -13.83 4.56
N ILE A 172 1.20 -12.75 3.83
CA ILE A 172 2.18 -12.10 2.99
C ILE A 172 2.41 -10.69 3.52
N GLU A 173 3.55 -10.50 4.15
CA GLU A 173 4.03 -9.19 4.58
C GLU A 173 4.77 -8.53 3.42
N HIS A 174 4.43 -7.29 3.09
CA HIS A 174 5.15 -6.55 2.06
C HIS A 174 5.78 -5.29 2.60
N ASP A 175 6.87 -4.88 1.97
CA ASP A 175 7.60 -3.69 2.33
C ASP A 175 8.41 -3.14 1.16
N PHE A 176 8.63 -1.79 1.13
CA PHE A 176 9.51 -1.17 0.15
C PHE A 176 10.98 -1.53 0.38
N ALA A 177 11.33 -1.97 1.60
CA ALA A 177 12.68 -2.38 1.96
C ALA A 177 13.05 -3.79 1.45
N TYR A 178 12.06 -4.61 1.09
CA TYR A 178 12.35 -5.95 0.59
C TYR A 178 12.76 -5.90 -0.89
N ASP A 179 13.69 -6.77 -1.28
CA ASP A 179 14.05 -7.01 -2.68
C ASP A 179 13.28 -8.19 -3.24
N ALA A 180 13.23 -8.31 -4.57
CA ALA A 180 12.56 -9.44 -5.21
C ALA A 180 13.19 -10.80 -4.82
N ALA A 181 14.47 -10.80 -4.44
CA ALA A 181 15.19 -11.97 -3.95
C ALA A 181 14.89 -12.33 -2.48
N ASP A 182 14.24 -11.42 -1.74
CA ASP A 182 13.97 -11.55 -0.30
C ASP A 182 12.64 -12.28 -0.01
N ASP A 183 12.23 -13.22 -0.86
CA ASP A 183 11.09 -14.10 -0.58
C ASP A 183 11.46 -15.07 0.55
N VAL A 184 11.80 -14.52 1.70
CA VAL A 184 12.24 -15.27 2.85
C VAL A 184 11.02 -15.80 3.59
N ARG A 185 10.89 -17.11 3.60
CA ARG A 185 9.88 -17.82 4.36
C ARG A 185 10.21 -17.72 5.85
N ARG A 186 9.47 -16.94 6.60
CA ARG A 186 9.63 -16.84 8.07
C ARG A 186 9.16 -18.07 8.80
N SER A 187 8.09 -18.69 8.30
CA SER A 187 7.49 -19.92 8.78
C SER A 187 6.72 -20.57 7.63
N CYS A 188 6.18 -21.78 7.83
CA CYS A 188 5.40 -22.45 6.77
C CYS A 188 4.19 -21.63 6.28
N ALA A 189 3.75 -20.60 7.02
CA ALA A 189 2.58 -19.79 6.75
C ALA A 189 2.88 -18.32 6.44
N HIS A 190 4.12 -17.84 6.54
CA HIS A 190 4.45 -16.42 6.37
C HIS A 190 5.49 -16.23 5.26
N TYR A 191 5.23 -15.25 4.39
CA TYR A 191 6.14 -14.84 3.32
C TYR A 191 6.41 -13.35 3.43
N ARG A 192 7.57 -12.92 2.97
CA ARG A 192 7.93 -11.53 2.74
C ARG A 192 8.12 -11.31 1.27
N LEU A 193 7.37 -10.35 0.73
CA LEU A 193 7.51 -9.94 -0.67
C LEU A 193 7.77 -8.44 -0.76
N PRO A 194 8.54 -7.99 -1.75
CA PRO A 194 8.68 -6.57 -2.01
C PRO A 194 7.34 -5.98 -2.42
N THR A 195 7.07 -4.72 -2.04
CA THR A 195 5.87 -4.02 -2.51
C THR A 195 5.86 -3.99 -4.04
N PRO A 196 4.80 -4.45 -4.72
CA PRO A 196 4.74 -4.44 -6.17
C PRO A 196 4.65 -2.99 -6.68
N VAL A 197 5.25 -2.75 -7.84
CA VAL A 197 5.32 -1.45 -8.49
C VAL A 197 4.85 -1.62 -9.93
N PRO A 198 4.11 -0.66 -10.51
CA PRO A 198 3.71 -0.72 -11.90
C PRO A 198 4.90 -0.87 -12.85
N ILE A 199 4.73 -1.70 -13.87
CA ILE A 199 5.72 -1.88 -14.93
C ILE A 199 5.46 -0.78 -15.96
N VAL A 200 6.34 0.21 -16.04
CA VAL A 200 6.16 1.31 -16.99
C VAL A 200 6.51 0.88 -18.42
N ALA A 201 5.68 1.28 -19.39
CA ALA A 201 5.93 1.03 -20.80
C ALA A 201 6.77 2.16 -21.41
N GLY A 202 7.63 1.82 -22.36
CA GLY A 202 8.25 2.72 -23.34
C GLY A 202 9.06 3.92 -22.81
N GLN A 203 9.56 4.70 -23.75
CA GLN A 203 10.06 6.05 -23.48
C GLN A 203 8.87 7.01 -23.42
N PRO A 204 8.83 7.96 -22.49
CA PRO A 204 7.93 9.10 -22.65
C PRO A 204 8.32 9.82 -23.94
N ALA A 205 7.35 10.37 -24.66
CA ALA A 205 7.62 11.36 -25.68
C ALA A 205 8.57 12.41 -25.10
N SER A 206 9.41 13.02 -25.92
CA SER A 206 10.47 13.97 -25.55
C SER A 206 9.91 15.25 -24.89
N GLU A 207 9.28 15.10 -23.75
CA GLU A 207 8.86 16.21 -22.90
C GLU A 207 10.03 16.68 -22.03
N PRO A 208 10.10 18.00 -21.72
CA PRO A 208 11.11 18.51 -20.81
C PRO A 208 11.02 17.76 -19.46
N ALA A 209 12.17 17.58 -18.82
CA ALA A 209 12.27 16.88 -17.55
C ALA A 209 11.39 17.58 -16.48
N VAL A 210 10.28 16.96 -16.12
CA VAL A 210 9.28 17.47 -15.18
C VAL A 210 9.31 16.65 -13.91
N ALA A 211 9.39 17.30 -12.75
CA ALA A 211 9.30 16.63 -11.47
C ALA A 211 7.86 16.13 -11.24
N ALA A 212 7.72 14.87 -10.80
CA ALA A 212 6.42 14.26 -10.57
C ALA A 212 6.00 14.38 -9.09
N ILE A 213 4.93 15.11 -8.83
CA ILE A 213 4.38 15.33 -7.49
C ILE A 213 3.11 14.50 -7.32
N TYR A 214 3.04 13.72 -6.23
CA TYR A 214 1.82 13.08 -5.79
C TYR A 214 1.61 13.28 -4.29
N LEU A 215 0.51 13.93 -3.94
CA LEU A 215 0.05 14.03 -2.56
C LEU A 215 -1.28 13.29 -2.42
N ASN A 216 -1.34 12.40 -1.44
CA ASN A 216 -2.50 11.55 -1.20
C ASN A 216 -3.73 12.38 -0.79
N PRO A 217 -4.96 11.82 -0.83
CA PRO A 217 -6.21 12.57 -0.61
C PRO A 217 -6.34 13.25 0.75
N HIS A 218 -5.45 12.95 1.67
CA HIS A 218 -5.45 13.54 3.01
C HIS A 218 -4.83 14.93 3.01
N PHE A 219 -3.96 15.24 2.05
CA PHE A 219 -3.40 16.58 1.89
C PHE A 219 -4.45 17.49 1.23
N ARG A 220 -4.89 18.52 1.96
CA ARG A 220 -5.92 19.49 1.51
C ARG A 220 -5.59 20.94 1.84
N ASP A 221 -4.48 21.17 2.55
CA ASP A 221 -4.04 22.52 2.93
C ASP A 221 -3.50 23.25 1.69
N ILE A 222 -4.24 24.23 1.24
CA ILE A 222 -3.88 25.03 0.05
C ILE A 222 -2.57 25.77 0.25
N ALA A 223 -2.29 26.28 1.45
CA ALA A 223 -1.03 26.96 1.74
C ALA A 223 0.18 26.03 1.57
N LEU A 224 0.05 24.74 1.92
CA LEU A 224 1.07 23.73 1.63
C LEU A 224 1.27 23.56 0.13
N ALA A 225 0.18 23.42 -0.65
CA ALA A 225 0.24 23.21 -2.10
C ALA A 225 0.91 24.38 -2.81
N ASP A 226 0.58 25.61 -2.41
CA ASP A 226 1.17 26.84 -2.97
C ASP A 226 2.65 26.99 -2.61
N ALA A 227 2.99 26.77 -1.35
CA ALA A 227 4.37 26.85 -0.87
C ALA A 227 5.26 25.75 -1.52
N LEU A 228 4.75 24.53 -1.66
CA LEU A 228 5.41 23.44 -2.39
C LEU A 228 5.67 23.85 -3.84
N SER A 229 4.62 24.31 -4.53
CA SER A 229 4.72 24.71 -5.93
C SER A 229 5.69 25.90 -6.12
N ALA A 230 5.70 26.85 -5.19
CA ALA A 230 6.63 27.98 -5.21
C ALA A 230 8.09 27.52 -4.96
N GLY A 231 8.32 26.67 -3.99
CA GLY A 231 9.67 26.14 -3.69
C GLY A 231 10.24 25.32 -4.87
N MET A 232 9.41 24.55 -5.56
CA MET A 232 9.84 23.83 -6.77
C MET A 232 10.20 24.79 -7.91
N ARG A 233 9.44 25.88 -8.10
CA ARG A 233 9.77 26.93 -9.07
C ARG A 233 11.08 27.65 -8.72
N ASP A 234 11.32 27.93 -7.44
CA ASP A 234 12.56 28.54 -6.96
C ASP A 234 13.78 27.65 -7.25
N ALA A 235 13.59 26.33 -7.25
CA ALA A 235 14.62 25.37 -7.70
C ALA A 235 14.73 25.23 -9.23
N GLY A 236 13.97 26.01 -10.01
CA GLY A 236 13.98 25.95 -11.48
C GLY A 236 13.29 24.73 -12.08
N LEU A 237 12.42 24.06 -11.34
CA LEU A 237 11.78 22.80 -11.76
C LEU A 237 10.35 23.01 -12.24
N ALA A 238 10.07 22.55 -13.46
CA ALA A 238 8.70 22.31 -13.90
C ALA A 238 8.12 21.11 -13.15
N THR A 239 6.81 21.15 -12.87
CA THR A 239 6.16 20.11 -12.04
C THR A 239 4.87 19.62 -12.69
N HIS A 240 4.65 18.31 -12.64
CA HIS A 240 3.36 17.67 -12.84
C HIS A 240 2.77 17.31 -11.48
N ARG A 241 1.61 17.89 -11.15
CA ARG A 241 1.06 17.88 -9.79
C ARG A 241 -0.25 17.11 -9.74
N VAL A 242 -0.27 16.05 -8.94
CA VAL A 242 -1.44 15.19 -8.73
C VAL A 242 -1.79 15.13 -7.25
N GLY A 243 -3.03 15.42 -6.91
CA GLY A 243 -3.54 15.36 -5.55
C GLY A 243 -5.06 15.57 -5.52
N GLU A 244 -5.80 14.55 -5.08
CA GLU A 244 -7.26 14.60 -5.02
C GLU A 244 -7.77 15.75 -4.13
N GLY A 245 -7.06 16.03 -3.04
CA GLY A 245 -7.41 17.12 -2.12
C GLY A 245 -7.21 18.52 -2.72
N TYR A 246 -6.52 18.61 -3.85
CA TYR A 246 -6.21 19.86 -4.56
C TYR A 246 -6.83 19.93 -5.96
N ALA A 247 -7.74 19.01 -6.29
CA ALA A 247 -8.38 18.99 -7.59
C ALA A 247 -9.04 20.34 -7.93
N GLY A 248 -8.64 20.94 -9.06
CA GLY A 248 -9.10 22.25 -9.50
C GLY A 248 -8.34 23.45 -8.91
N HIS A 249 -7.40 23.26 -8.01
CA HIS A 249 -6.47 24.29 -7.58
C HIS A 249 -5.33 24.43 -8.62
N ASP A 250 -4.80 25.62 -8.76
CA ASP A 250 -3.81 26.07 -9.76
C ASP A 250 -2.84 24.97 -10.25
N GLY A 251 -3.13 24.38 -11.40
CA GLY A 251 -2.31 23.36 -12.06
C GLY A 251 -2.24 21.99 -11.32
N TRP A 252 -3.13 21.72 -10.36
CA TRP A 252 -3.26 20.40 -9.74
C TRP A 252 -4.34 19.58 -10.42
N THR A 253 -4.00 18.34 -10.73
CA THR A 253 -4.92 17.33 -11.25
C THR A 253 -5.34 16.41 -10.11
N GLY A 254 -6.63 16.09 -10.00
CA GLY A 254 -7.13 15.21 -8.93
C GLY A 254 -6.63 13.77 -9.08
N VAL A 255 -6.68 13.23 -10.31
CA VAL A 255 -6.30 11.86 -10.64
C VAL A 255 -5.53 11.86 -11.96
N ASP A 256 -4.44 11.08 -12.03
CA ASP A 256 -3.71 10.79 -13.25
C ASP A 256 -3.33 9.29 -13.25
N ALA A 257 -3.92 8.54 -14.16
CA ALA A 257 -3.63 7.10 -14.33
C ALA A 257 -2.17 6.84 -14.74
N ASP A 258 -1.54 7.78 -15.44
CA ASP A 258 -0.17 7.69 -15.93
C ASP A 258 0.87 8.24 -14.95
N TRP A 259 0.44 8.67 -13.76
CA TRP A 259 1.36 9.31 -12.80
C TRP A 259 2.60 8.45 -12.50
N VAL A 260 2.44 7.13 -12.35
CA VAL A 260 3.59 6.24 -12.07
C VAL A 260 4.56 6.20 -13.24
N THR A 261 4.05 6.21 -14.47
CA THR A 261 4.88 6.30 -15.68
C THR A 261 5.67 7.60 -15.68
N ARG A 262 5.01 8.72 -15.38
CA ARG A 262 5.70 10.03 -15.24
C ARG A 262 6.73 10.00 -14.13
N ALA A 263 6.38 9.48 -12.94
CA ALA A 263 7.30 9.37 -11.80
C ALA A 263 8.54 8.51 -12.12
N ALA A 264 8.36 7.40 -12.84
CA ALA A 264 9.46 6.53 -13.23
C ALA A 264 10.43 7.17 -14.25
N HIS A 265 10.02 8.21 -14.95
CA HIS A 265 10.84 8.97 -15.88
C HIS A 265 11.26 10.35 -15.35
N ALA A 266 10.65 10.80 -14.26
CA ALA A 266 10.91 12.12 -13.68
C ALA A 266 12.37 12.21 -13.17
N PRO A 267 12.98 13.39 -13.22
CA PRO A 267 14.28 13.65 -12.59
C PRO A 267 14.16 13.63 -11.06
N LEU A 268 12.99 13.92 -10.51
CA LEU A 268 12.70 14.00 -9.09
C LEU A 268 11.24 13.60 -8.83
N ILE A 269 11.01 12.75 -7.82
CA ILE A 269 9.69 12.47 -7.27
C ILE A 269 9.47 13.34 -6.03
N VAL A 270 8.26 13.85 -5.85
CA VAL A 270 7.82 14.52 -4.62
C VAL A 270 6.57 13.82 -4.09
N SER A 271 6.61 13.31 -2.88
CA SER A 271 5.46 12.62 -2.30
C SER A 271 5.54 12.55 -0.78
N ALA A 272 4.44 12.21 -0.12
CA ALA A 272 4.48 11.79 1.27
C ALA A 272 5.30 10.50 1.44
N PRO A 273 5.89 10.22 2.61
CA PRO A 273 6.66 9.00 2.90
C PRO A 273 5.79 7.74 2.95
N GLY A 274 5.04 7.47 1.88
CA GLY A 274 4.19 6.30 1.73
C GLY A 274 4.93 5.11 1.13
N MET A 275 4.49 3.90 1.46
CA MET A 275 5.08 2.63 0.99
C MET A 275 5.17 2.57 -0.55
N ALA A 276 4.12 3.00 -1.26
CA ALA A 276 4.08 2.97 -2.72
C ALA A 276 5.09 3.94 -3.34
N ALA A 277 5.13 5.20 -2.88
CA ALA A 277 6.04 6.22 -3.41
C ALA A 277 7.51 5.83 -3.19
N LEU A 278 7.85 5.35 -1.98
CA LEU A 278 9.19 4.86 -1.67
C LEU A 278 9.59 3.63 -2.49
N SER A 279 8.62 2.74 -2.77
CA SER A 279 8.86 1.59 -3.65
C SER A 279 9.14 2.02 -5.08
N ILE A 280 8.39 2.99 -5.62
CA ILE A 280 8.61 3.53 -6.97
C ILE A 280 9.98 4.20 -7.05
N ALA A 281 10.30 5.07 -6.09
CA ALA A 281 11.60 5.75 -6.04
C ALA A 281 12.76 4.75 -6.00
N ARG A 282 12.65 3.71 -5.16
CA ARG A 282 13.67 2.66 -5.04
C ARG A 282 13.83 1.85 -6.33
N VAL A 283 12.72 1.38 -6.89
CA VAL A 283 12.73 0.50 -8.08
C VAL A 283 13.26 1.22 -9.31
N TYR A 284 12.83 2.47 -9.51
CA TYR A 284 13.22 3.26 -10.69
C TYR A 284 14.44 4.16 -10.44
N HIS A 285 15.12 3.99 -9.31
CA HIS A 285 16.32 4.75 -8.95
C HIS A 285 16.09 6.27 -9.06
N ARG A 286 14.98 6.75 -8.46
CA ARG A 286 14.62 8.17 -8.48
C ARG A 286 14.95 8.84 -7.14
N PRO A 287 15.57 10.01 -7.16
CA PRO A 287 15.61 10.84 -5.97
C PRO A 287 14.18 11.21 -5.57
N ILE A 288 13.93 11.31 -4.27
CA ILE A 288 12.60 11.63 -3.76
C ILE A 288 12.66 12.70 -2.67
N LEU A 289 11.84 13.74 -2.85
CA LEU A 289 11.56 14.73 -1.82
C LEU A 289 10.31 14.26 -1.05
N LEU A 290 10.49 13.99 0.24
CA LEU A 290 9.45 13.50 1.13
C LEU A 290 8.79 14.67 1.85
N VAL A 291 7.51 14.92 1.54
CA VAL A 291 6.67 15.90 2.24
C VAL A 291 6.02 15.21 3.42
N GLN A 292 6.43 15.58 4.63
CA GLN A 292 6.00 14.95 5.87
C GLN A 292 5.03 15.86 6.64
N SER A 293 4.03 15.24 7.24
CA SER A 293 3.19 15.81 8.30
C SER A 293 3.52 15.14 9.64
N ASP A 294 2.86 15.53 10.73
CA ASP A 294 3.06 14.95 12.07
C ASP A 294 2.48 13.53 12.21
N GLN A 295 2.79 12.63 11.26
CA GLN A 295 2.37 11.25 11.31
C GLN A 295 3.54 10.32 11.66
N PRO A 296 3.47 9.55 12.77
CA PRO A 296 4.57 8.67 13.19
C PRO A 296 4.96 7.62 12.14
N GLU A 297 4.00 7.13 11.36
CA GLU A 297 4.27 6.19 10.27
C GLU A 297 5.12 6.84 9.18
N GLN A 298 4.82 8.09 8.80
CA GLN A 298 5.59 8.84 7.82
C GLN A 298 7.03 9.05 8.29
N ALA A 299 7.22 9.44 9.55
CA ALA A 299 8.54 9.60 10.15
C ALA A 299 9.32 8.28 10.17
N SER A 300 8.66 7.18 10.53
CA SER A 300 9.26 5.84 10.51
C SER A 300 9.69 5.43 9.10
N ASN A 301 8.86 5.67 8.09
CA ASN A 301 9.19 5.35 6.69
C ASN A 301 10.33 6.21 6.16
N ALA A 302 10.38 7.50 6.49
CA ALA A 302 11.48 8.39 6.13
C ALA A 302 12.81 7.92 6.77
N ALA A 303 12.80 7.57 8.06
CA ALA A 303 13.97 7.03 8.74
C ALA A 303 14.44 5.69 8.14
N ARG A 304 13.52 4.88 7.64
CA ARG A 304 13.84 3.62 6.94
C ARG A 304 14.43 3.88 5.55
N ALA A 305 13.92 4.88 4.83
CA ALA A 305 14.49 5.31 3.55
C ALA A 305 15.96 5.72 3.71
N ALA A 306 16.29 6.43 4.79
CA ALA A 306 17.67 6.79 5.13
C ALA A 306 18.55 5.56 5.34
N ARG A 307 18.08 4.56 6.11
CA ARG A 307 18.83 3.30 6.35
C ARG A 307 19.07 2.49 5.07
N LEU A 308 18.18 2.59 4.09
CA LEU A 308 18.30 1.96 2.78
C LEU A 308 19.11 2.79 1.78
N GLN A 309 19.69 3.90 2.23
CA GLN A 309 20.48 4.80 1.40
C GLN A 309 19.75 5.31 0.15
N LEU A 310 18.41 5.45 0.23
CA LEU A 310 17.65 6.08 -0.83
C LEU A 310 18.09 7.54 -0.96
N VAL A 311 18.27 8.02 -2.18
CA VAL A 311 18.55 9.43 -2.44
C VAL A 311 17.29 10.23 -2.12
N HIS A 312 17.23 10.84 -0.95
CA HIS A 312 16.04 11.55 -0.48
C HIS A 312 16.37 12.75 0.39
N ARG A 313 15.40 13.66 0.51
CA ARG A 313 15.33 14.72 1.53
C ARG A 313 13.92 14.70 2.13
N VAL A 314 13.82 15.21 3.34
CA VAL A 314 12.54 15.33 4.06
C VAL A 314 12.30 16.80 4.34
N VAL A 315 11.11 17.27 4.01
CA VAL A 315 10.61 18.60 4.40
C VAL A 315 9.32 18.41 5.20
N THR A 316 9.17 19.19 6.27
CA THR A 316 8.03 19.00 7.19
C THR A 316 7.13 20.22 7.17
N TRP A 317 5.85 20.00 6.83
CA TRP A 317 4.85 21.06 6.90
C TRP A 317 4.45 21.33 8.36
N ARG A 318 4.65 22.59 8.79
CA ARG A 318 4.31 23.08 10.14
C ARG A 318 3.38 24.29 10.13
N GLY A 319 2.78 24.63 9.00
CA GLY A 319 1.89 25.77 8.83
C GLY A 319 2.63 27.09 8.48
N ASP A 320 3.95 27.08 8.36
CA ASP A 320 4.74 28.24 7.89
C ASP A 320 5.07 28.07 6.39
N ALA A 321 4.34 28.79 5.55
CA ALA A 321 4.50 28.71 4.10
C ALA A 321 5.85 29.25 3.62
N GLY A 322 6.40 30.28 4.30
CA GLY A 322 7.68 30.88 3.92
C GLY A 322 8.85 29.95 4.19
N ALA A 323 8.93 29.42 5.41
CA ALA A 323 9.97 28.47 5.80
C ALA A 323 9.88 27.18 4.96
N PHE A 324 8.68 26.65 4.76
CA PHE A 324 8.46 25.44 3.98
C PHE A 324 8.86 25.62 2.50
N ARG A 325 8.51 26.76 1.87
CA ARG A 325 8.94 27.09 0.51
C ARG A 325 10.47 27.07 0.39
N GLN A 326 11.15 27.69 1.34
CA GLN A 326 12.62 27.74 1.36
C GLN A 326 13.23 26.34 1.52
N GLU A 327 12.72 25.53 2.47
CA GLU A 327 13.18 24.14 2.68
C GLU A 327 12.98 23.29 1.41
N VAL A 328 11.82 23.41 0.76
CA VAL A 328 11.51 22.71 -0.50
C VAL A 328 12.49 23.10 -1.59
N GLY A 329 12.71 24.40 -1.81
CA GLY A 329 13.62 24.89 -2.84
C GLY A 329 15.06 24.39 -2.64
N GLN A 330 15.57 24.45 -1.42
CA GLN A 330 16.91 23.96 -1.08
C GLN A 330 17.03 22.44 -1.26
N ALA A 331 16.07 21.68 -0.73
CA ALA A 331 16.06 20.22 -0.81
C ALA A 331 15.94 19.74 -2.26
N ALA A 332 15.08 20.37 -3.07
CA ALA A 332 14.91 20.03 -4.48
C ALA A 332 16.20 20.32 -5.27
N ALA A 333 16.82 21.49 -5.08
CA ALA A 333 18.09 21.82 -5.73
C ALA A 333 19.22 20.86 -5.33
N GLU A 334 19.23 20.40 -4.08
CA GLU A 334 20.21 19.41 -3.62
C GLU A 334 19.99 18.04 -4.26
N LEU A 335 18.73 17.57 -4.34
CA LEU A 335 18.39 16.30 -4.98
C LEU A 335 18.67 16.31 -6.47
N MET A 336 18.51 17.45 -7.13
CA MET A 336 18.81 17.61 -8.55
C MET A 336 20.31 17.55 -8.90
N ARG A 337 21.19 17.48 -7.94
CA ARG A 337 22.62 17.14 -8.19
C ARG A 337 22.77 15.66 -8.60
N HIS A 338 21.78 14.83 -8.27
CA HIS A 338 21.74 13.41 -8.62
C HIS A 338 20.37 13.04 -9.23
N PRO A 339 20.00 13.62 -10.39
CA PRO A 339 18.68 13.42 -10.97
C PRO A 339 18.48 11.97 -11.40
N GLY A 340 17.24 11.55 -11.46
CA GLY A 340 16.88 10.26 -12.02
C GLY A 340 17.28 10.15 -13.49
N THR A 341 17.79 8.99 -13.91
CA THR A 341 18.32 8.75 -15.24
C THR A 341 17.47 7.74 -16.03
N GLN A 342 17.56 7.75 -17.35
CA GLN A 342 16.90 6.77 -18.19
C GLN A 342 17.41 5.34 -17.94
N ALA A 343 18.70 5.19 -17.66
CA ALA A 343 19.25 3.89 -17.26
C ALA A 343 18.57 3.32 -16.02
N GLY A 344 18.27 4.17 -15.03
CA GLY A 344 17.49 3.81 -13.85
C GLY A 344 16.07 3.34 -14.20
N THR A 345 15.42 3.98 -15.17
CA THR A 345 14.08 3.54 -15.63
C THR A 345 14.14 2.16 -16.29
N ILE A 346 15.13 1.91 -17.13
CA ILE A 346 15.31 0.62 -17.82
C ILE A 346 15.54 -0.52 -16.82
N ALA A 347 16.50 -0.35 -15.92
CA ALA A 347 16.77 -1.30 -14.84
C ALA A 347 15.55 -1.49 -13.93
N GLY A 348 14.87 -0.41 -13.58
CA GLY A 348 13.66 -0.41 -12.73
C GLY A 348 12.51 -1.20 -13.36
N ARG A 349 12.38 -1.24 -14.66
CA ARG A 349 11.35 -2.01 -15.36
C ARG A 349 11.49 -3.52 -15.13
N GLU A 350 12.72 -4.02 -15.18
CA GLU A 350 13.01 -5.42 -14.90
C GLU A 350 12.73 -5.76 -13.43
N HIS A 351 13.13 -4.89 -12.51
CA HIS A 351 12.83 -5.05 -11.07
C HIS A 351 11.33 -4.99 -10.77
N ALA A 352 10.59 -4.08 -11.41
CA ALA A 352 9.13 -4.00 -11.26
C ALA A 352 8.46 -5.30 -11.74
N ARG A 353 8.88 -5.83 -12.89
CA ARG A 353 8.38 -7.09 -13.43
C ARG A 353 8.67 -8.24 -12.48
N ALA A 354 9.91 -8.40 -12.03
CA ALA A 354 10.29 -9.45 -11.10
C ALA A 354 9.45 -9.42 -9.80
N ARG A 355 9.12 -8.22 -9.29
CA ARG A 355 8.25 -8.06 -8.13
C ARG A 355 6.83 -8.55 -8.40
N VAL A 356 6.22 -8.13 -9.51
CA VAL A 356 4.86 -8.55 -9.88
C VAL A 356 4.81 -10.05 -10.12
N ASP A 357 5.81 -10.61 -10.80
CA ASP A 357 5.91 -12.06 -11.08
C ASP A 357 6.05 -12.87 -9.79
N ALA A 358 6.84 -12.41 -8.82
CA ALA A 358 6.98 -13.04 -7.51
C ALA A 358 5.63 -13.11 -6.77
N TRP A 359 4.85 -12.02 -6.78
CA TRP A 359 3.51 -12.00 -6.20
C TRP A 359 2.54 -12.94 -6.91
N THR A 360 2.49 -12.85 -8.23
CA THR A 360 1.58 -13.66 -9.05
C THR A 360 1.87 -15.15 -8.87
N SER A 361 3.14 -15.54 -8.97
CA SER A 361 3.57 -16.92 -8.76
C SER A 361 3.25 -17.42 -7.36
N ARG A 362 3.47 -16.58 -6.33
CA ARG A 362 3.16 -16.95 -4.94
C ARG A 362 1.67 -17.15 -4.73
N LEU A 363 0.83 -16.22 -5.17
CA LEU A 363 -0.62 -16.33 -5.01
C LEU A 363 -1.18 -17.54 -5.77
N LEU A 364 -0.69 -17.80 -6.98
CA LEU A 364 -1.10 -18.98 -7.75
C LEU A 364 -0.65 -20.31 -7.12
N ALA A 365 0.52 -20.35 -6.49
CA ALA A 365 1.02 -21.53 -5.77
C ALA A 365 0.24 -21.85 -4.48
N LEU A 366 -0.41 -20.85 -3.88
CA LEU A 366 -1.20 -21.01 -2.65
C LEU A 366 -2.60 -21.64 -2.87
N ARG A 367 -2.97 -21.99 -4.10
CA ARG A 367 -4.27 -22.64 -4.38
C ARG A 367 -4.36 -24.02 -3.73
N PRO A 368 -5.53 -24.43 -3.22
CA PRO A 368 -5.72 -25.74 -2.58
C PRO A 368 -5.41 -26.95 -3.48
N HIS A 369 -5.57 -26.78 -4.79
CA HIS A 369 -5.41 -27.84 -5.81
C HIS A 369 -4.12 -27.70 -6.65
N ALA A 370 -3.23 -26.79 -6.35
CA ALA A 370 -1.88 -26.84 -6.92
C ALA A 370 -1.24 -28.14 -6.42
N LYS A 371 -1.12 -29.14 -7.31
CA LYS A 371 -0.39 -30.36 -6.99
C LYS A 371 0.96 -29.95 -6.38
N VAL A 372 1.21 -30.44 -5.18
CA VAL A 372 2.43 -30.24 -4.45
C VAL A 372 3.56 -30.86 -5.28
N ALA A 373 4.23 -30.03 -6.09
CA ALA A 373 5.49 -30.39 -6.71
C ALA A 373 6.67 -30.16 -5.71
N ASP A 374 6.39 -29.54 -4.53
CA ASP A 374 7.40 -29.24 -3.52
C ASP A 374 6.89 -29.57 -2.11
N ALA A 375 6.50 -30.82 -1.86
CA ALA A 375 6.08 -31.27 -0.53
C ALA A 375 7.13 -32.13 0.16
N GLU A 376 8.40 -31.95 -0.16
CA GLU A 376 9.50 -32.60 0.59
C GLU A 376 10.49 -31.59 1.15
N THR A 377 10.01 -30.74 2.06
CA THR A 377 10.86 -30.27 3.16
C THR A 377 9.97 -30.21 4.40
N ARG A 378 9.71 -31.36 5.00
CA ARG A 378 9.22 -31.43 6.38
C ARG A 378 10.22 -30.64 7.24
N CYS A 379 9.75 -29.57 7.85
CA CYS A 379 10.44 -28.95 8.95
C CYS A 379 10.62 -30.02 10.03
N GLU A 380 11.82 -30.60 10.14
CA GLU A 380 12.24 -31.26 11.37
C GLU A 380 12.24 -30.19 12.46
N ALA A 381 11.33 -30.32 13.40
CA ALA A 381 11.35 -29.54 14.61
C ALA A 381 12.66 -29.84 15.34
N PRO A 382 13.42 -28.82 15.80
CA PRO A 382 14.56 -29.08 16.67
C PRO A 382 14.05 -29.74 17.95
N ALA A 383 14.66 -30.85 18.30
CA ALA A 383 14.40 -31.56 19.55
C ALA A 383 14.60 -30.63 20.76
N PRO A 384 13.75 -30.71 21.78
CA PRO A 384 13.91 -29.90 22.98
C PRO A 384 15.17 -30.32 23.72
N ARG A 385 16.02 -29.31 24.03
CA ARG A 385 17.08 -29.44 25.04
C ARG A 385 16.57 -28.87 26.35
#